data_65783018dd13d3382ca34cb981a7470c
#
_entry.id   65783018dd13d3382ca34cb981a7470c
#
_cell.length_a   1.000
_cell.length_b   1.000
_cell.length_c   1.000
_cell.angle_alpha   90.00
_cell.angle_beta   90.00
_cell.angle_gamma   90.00
#
_symmetry.space_group_name_H-M   'P 1'
#
loop_
_entity.id
_entity.type
_entity.pdbx_description
1 polymer ?
#
loop_
_entity_poly.entity_id
_entity_poly.type
_entity_poly.pdbx_seq_one_letter_code
_entity_poly.pdbx_strand_id
1 'polypeptide(L)'
;MKTKHLLLLLQALLLSAQYMFAQTSGYQKLDEWVETWKTGQQTYFGYPVNQQSELRDFYEWYLAAGLEVVNLNNAGDPMTDNPWNMSSQAFERDVIEYFAPLYGFDHDNVWGIVTHSGTDGNSHGIYFGANYLKNKTQLAPVVYVSDEAHYSNMRLAHLQNLEMKLIKSDAMGRMIPEELEKALVANRPALIIYAMGSTFKGAIDDMETLNAILDRHTEIPAVYRHVDAALFGGYLPFTEHRQMVSHKAMRFESIAISGHKFFGIDSPSGLFLCTRDVYDNQEDFNITYLNSNMRMINCSRDAVQPLKFWWLIHKVGKEKWTKQASNMMECTAYLKQQLDAISWPAWVNTYSNTVFFRRPSADIVSTYTLAKGYDENFGGDLAHVVVMQHVTKEKIDQFIAALKAESTFTQSVYSPTANNGVTR
;
A
#
# COMPACT_ATOMS: atom_id res chain seq x y z
N MET A 1 -10.45 43.25 53.04
CA MET A 1 -9.78 41.98 52.76
C MET A 1 -10.73 40.89 52.24
N LYS A 2 -11.89 40.67 52.85
CA LYS A 2 -12.82 39.55 52.47
C LYS A 2 -13.37 39.63 51.05
N THR A 3 -13.63 40.83 50.50
CA THR A 3 -14.20 41.01 49.15
C THR A 3 -13.22 40.71 48.02
N LYS A 4 -11.92 40.98 48.20
CA LYS A 4 -10.86 40.61 47.21
C LYS A 4 -10.63 39.10 47.10
N HIS A 5 -10.75 38.39 48.24
CA HIS A 5 -10.61 36.93 48.23
C HIS A 5 -11.79 36.23 47.55
N LEU A 6 -13.00 36.80 47.73
CA LEU A 6 -14.19 36.27 47.07
C LEU A 6 -14.15 36.46 45.53
N LEU A 7 -13.63 37.62 45.08
CA LEU A 7 -13.45 37.87 43.65
C LEU A 7 -12.41 36.93 43.00
N LEU A 8 -11.31 36.67 43.69
CA LEU A 8 -10.28 35.73 43.20
C LEU A 8 -10.79 34.28 43.15
N LEU A 9 -11.59 33.85 44.12
CA LEU A 9 -12.24 32.54 44.10
C LEU A 9 -13.26 32.40 42.98
N LEU A 10 -14.07 33.43 42.70
CA LEU A 10 -15.01 33.48 41.59
C LEU A 10 -14.28 33.43 40.23
N GLN A 11 -13.18 34.17 40.08
CA GLN A 11 -12.36 34.11 38.86
C GLN A 11 -11.70 32.72 38.65
N ALA A 12 -11.19 32.09 39.70
CA ALA A 12 -10.65 30.76 39.63
C ALA A 12 -11.70 29.69 39.25
N LEU A 13 -12.93 29.83 39.81
CA LEU A 13 -14.06 28.97 39.47
C LEU A 13 -14.54 29.18 38.02
N LEU A 14 -14.58 30.41 37.53
CA LEU A 14 -14.90 30.73 36.14
C LEU A 14 -13.86 30.18 35.16
N LEU A 15 -12.56 30.33 35.49
CA LEU A 15 -11.48 29.79 34.68
C LEU A 15 -11.47 28.25 34.66
N SER A 16 -11.75 27.61 35.80
CA SER A 16 -11.86 26.15 35.87
C SER A 16 -13.08 25.60 35.08
N ALA A 17 -14.22 26.34 35.18
CA ALA A 17 -15.41 25.97 34.40
C ALA A 17 -15.21 26.16 32.88
N GLN A 18 -14.53 27.25 32.46
CA GLN A 18 -14.15 27.44 31.05
C GLN A 18 -13.17 26.38 30.55
N TYR A 19 -12.21 26.01 31.39
CA TYR A 19 -11.26 24.96 31.04
C TYR A 19 -11.95 23.57 30.90
N MET A 20 -12.84 23.22 31.84
CA MET A 20 -13.63 21.99 31.76
C MET A 20 -14.56 21.99 30.53
N PHE A 21 -15.22 23.13 30.24
CA PHE A 21 -16.09 23.23 29.06
C PHE A 21 -15.32 23.09 27.74
N ALA A 22 -14.14 23.74 27.64
CA ALA A 22 -13.27 23.60 26.47
C ALA A 22 -12.74 22.15 26.30
N GLN A 23 -12.41 21.49 27.41
CA GLN A 23 -11.98 20.09 27.41
C GLN A 23 -13.12 19.14 27.01
N THR A 24 -14.33 19.35 27.54
CA THR A 24 -15.53 18.57 27.18
C THR A 24 -15.88 18.73 25.70
N SER A 25 -15.78 19.92 25.12
CA SER A 25 -16.02 20.16 23.69
C SER A 25 -14.96 19.48 22.81
N GLY A 26 -13.71 19.36 23.27
CA GLY A 26 -12.64 18.65 22.57
C GLY A 26 -12.90 17.15 22.53
N TYR A 27 -13.29 16.53 23.63
CA TYR A 27 -13.64 15.11 23.66
C TYR A 27 -14.92 14.81 22.88
N GLN A 28 -15.92 15.67 22.92
CA GLN A 28 -17.14 15.53 22.12
C GLN A 28 -16.82 15.45 20.61
N LYS A 29 -15.89 16.27 20.12
CA LYS A 29 -15.44 16.21 18.72
C LYS A 29 -14.81 14.87 18.37
N LEU A 30 -14.04 14.27 19.29
CA LEU A 30 -13.47 12.93 19.09
C LEU A 30 -14.56 11.86 19.05
N ASP A 31 -15.53 11.93 19.94
CA ASP A 31 -16.66 11.00 20.00
C ASP A 31 -17.51 11.07 18.72
N GLU A 32 -17.83 12.28 18.25
CA GLU A 32 -18.57 12.51 16.99
C GLU A 32 -17.79 11.93 15.78
N TRP A 33 -16.46 12.11 15.75
CA TRP A 33 -15.62 11.53 14.72
C TRP A 33 -15.63 10.01 14.75
N VAL A 34 -15.54 9.39 15.93
CA VAL A 34 -15.60 7.92 16.10
C VAL A 34 -16.94 7.37 15.60
N GLU A 35 -18.06 8.01 15.91
CA GLU A 35 -19.40 7.56 15.45
C GLU A 35 -19.53 7.67 13.91
N THR A 36 -18.99 8.75 13.32
CA THR A 36 -18.95 8.91 11.86
C THR A 36 -18.12 7.79 11.22
N TRP A 37 -16.95 7.49 11.79
CA TRP A 37 -16.08 6.42 11.30
C TRP A 37 -16.73 5.04 11.42
N LYS A 38 -17.35 4.70 12.55
CA LYS A 38 -18.06 3.43 12.77
C LYS A 38 -19.18 3.21 11.74
N THR A 39 -19.89 4.27 11.41
CA THR A 39 -20.96 4.22 10.38
C THR A 39 -20.36 3.95 9.00
N GLY A 40 -19.29 4.67 8.61
CA GLY A 40 -18.64 4.52 7.31
C GLY A 40 -17.91 3.20 7.11
N GLN A 41 -17.41 2.58 8.19
CA GLN A 41 -16.65 1.34 8.12
C GLN A 41 -17.43 0.18 7.47
N GLN A 42 -18.74 0.16 7.59
CA GLN A 42 -19.59 -0.92 7.07
C GLN A 42 -19.61 -0.96 5.54
N THR A 43 -19.44 0.18 4.88
CA THR A 43 -19.52 0.36 3.42
C THR A 43 -18.23 0.88 2.80
N TYR A 44 -17.08 0.66 3.46
CA TYR A 44 -15.77 1.14 3.00
C TYR A 44 -15.16 0.16 1.99
N PHE A 45 -15.44 0.35 0.68
CA PHE A 45 -15.10 -0.61 -0.37
C PHE A 45 -13.99 -0.14 -1.32
N GLY A 46 -13.81 1.17 -1.47
CA GLY A 46 -12.97 1.75 -2.54
C GLY A 46 -11.48 1.85 -2.22
N TYR A 47 -11.01 1.38 -1.05
CA TYR A 47 -9.60 1.54 -0.67
C TYR A 47 -9.04 0.25 -0.05
N PRO A 48 -7.75 -0.05 -0.27
CA PRO A 48 -7.13 -1.32 0.12
C PRO A 48 -6.72 -1.36 1.60
N VAL A 49 -7.62 -0.96 2.52
CA VAL A 49 -7.35 -0.94 3.96
C VAL A 49 -8.15 -2.05 4.64
N ASN A 50 -7.47 -2.92 5.36
CA ASN A 50 -8.13 -3.96 6.14
C ASN A 50 -8.83 -3.35 7.37
N GLN A 51 -10.15 -3.44 7.42
CA GLN A 51 -10.98 -2.94 8.53
C GLN A 51 -11.21 -4.00 9.63
N GLN A 52 -10.51 -5.13 9.57
CA GLN A 52 -10.58 -6.23 10.53
C GLN A 52 -9.20 -6.55 11.10
N SER A 53 -8.59 -5.55 11.75
CA SER A 53 -7.28 -5.71 12.40
C SER A 53 -7.36 -6.65 13.62
N GLU A 54 -6.35 -7.50 13.79
CA GLU A 54 -6.20 -8.44 14.92
C GLU A 54 -5.29 -7.88 16.02
N LEU A 55 -5.30 -6.55 16.23
CA LEU A 55 -4.40 -5.86 17.15
C LEU A 55 -5.03 -5.51 18.52
N ARG A 56 -6.28 -5.89 18.80
CA ARG A 56 -6.91 -5.59 20.09
C ARG A 56 -6.08 -6.10 21.27
N ASP A 57 -5.76 -7.39 21.28
CA ASP A 57 -5.00 -8.02 22.36
C ASP A 57 -3.55 -7.44 22.46
N PHE A 58 -2.99 -6.98 21.32
CA PHE A 58 -1.73 -6.24 21.30
C PHE A 58 -1.83 -4.94 22.11
N TYR A 59 -2.88 -4.17 21.92
CA TYR A 59 -3.07 -2.92 22.65
C TYR A 59 -3.38 -3.16 24.13
N GLU A 60 -4.14 -4.19 24.45
CA GLU A 60 -4.37 -4.57 25.86
C GLU A 60 -3.04 -4.91 26.57
N TRP A 61 -2.17 -5.69 25.91
CA TRP A 61 -0.83 -5.98 26.41
C TRP A 61 0.05 -4.71 26.48
N TYR A 62 0.04 -3.88 25.44
CA TYR A 62 0.87 -2.68 25.31
C TYR A 62 0.57 -1.68 26.43
N LEU A 63 -0.70 -1.45 26.73
CA LEU A 63 -1.15 -0.60 27.82
C LEU A 63 -0.84 -1.22 29.20
N ALA A 64 -1.06 -2.52 29.37
CA ALA A 64 -0.75 -3.21 30.62
C ALA A 64 0.77 -3.22 30.93
N ALA A 65 1.62 -3.16 29.92
CA ALA A 65 3.07 -3.04 30.04
C ALA A 65 3.55 -1.59 30.28
N GLY A 66 2.66 -0.58 30.20
CA GLY A 66 3.00 0.83 30.37
C GLY A 66 3.84 1.41 29.24
N LEU A 67 3.74 0.83 28.03
CA LEU A 67 4.55 1.25 26.89
C LEU A 67 4.00 2.51 26.19
N GLU A 68 2.77 2.92 26.48
CA GLU A 68 2.13 4.12 25.92
C GLU A 68 2.79 5.43 26.35
N VAL A 69 3.58 5.39 27.42
CA VAL A 69 4.34 6.55 27.95
C VAL A 69 5.85 6.47 27.66
N VAL A 70 6.29 5.43 26.93
CA VAL A 70 7.70 5.22 26.59
C VAL A 70 7.96 5.61 25.14
N ASN A 71 8.99 6.41 24.91
CA ASN A 71 9.41 6.75 23.55
C ASN A 71 10.34 5.64 23.00
N LEU A 72 9.77 4.72 22.24
CA LEU A 72 10.51 3.66 21.55
C LEU A 72 10.97 4.16 20.16
N ASN A 73 12.22 3.91 19.80
CA ASN A 73 12.81 4.36 18.54
C ASN A 73 13.81 3.35 17.98
N ASN A 74 13.61 2.90 16.75
CA ASN A 74 14.59 2.12 16.02
C ASN A 74 15.50 3.04 15.21
N ALA A 75 16.74 3.21 15.66
CA ALA A 75 17.77 3.97 14.98
C ALA A 75 18.91 3.05 14.56
N GLY A 76 19.54 3.31 13.42
CA GLY A 76 20.60 2.47 12.87
C GLY A 76 20.12 1.24 12.11
N ASP A 77 21.07 0.43 11.66
CA ASP A 77 20.82 -0.81 10.91
C ASP A 77 20.17 -1.86 11.82
N PRO A 78 18.99 -2.42 11.46
CA PRO A 78 18.35 -3.45 12.26
C PRO A 78 19.17 -4.74 12.38
N MET A 79 20.10 -5.00 11.44
CA MET A 79 20.93 -6.20 11.43
C MET A 79 22.17 -6.09 12.35
N THR A 80 22.38 -4.93 12.98
CA THR A 80 23.48 -4.72 13.95
C THR A 80 22.92 -4.54 15.35
N ASP A 81 23.71 -4.95 16.34
CA ASP A 81 23.35 -4.70 17.74
C ASP A 81 23.45 -3.21 18.05
N ASN A 82 22.38 -2.69 18.62
CA ASN A 82 22.26 -1.30 18.99
C ASN A 82 22.50 -1.16 20.52
N PRO A 83 23.36 -0.21 20.98
CA PRO A 83 23.54 0.06 22.41
C PRO A 83 22.29 0.68 23.07
N TRP A 84 21.27 0.94 22.31
CA TRP A 84 20.07 1.66 22.67
C TRP A 84 18.98 0.71 23.21
N ASN A 85 18.74 0.72 24.52
CA ASN A 85 17.77 -0.18 25.16
C ASN A 85 16.30 0.11 24.84
N MET A 86 16.00 1.19 24.09
CA MET A 86 14.63 1.63 23.76
C MET A 86 14.25 1.30 22.32
N SER A 87 14.85 0.25 21.75
CA SER A 87 14.59 -0.21 20.40
C SER A 87 13.88 -1.57 20.39
N SER A 88 13.16 -1.83 19.30
CA SER A 88 12.56 -3.13 18.97
C SER A 88 13.27 -3.82 17.80
N GLN A 89 14.54 -3.51 17.56
CA GLN A 89 15.27 -4.03 16.40
C GLN A 89 15.40 -5.56 16.40
N ALA A 90 15.43 -6.22 17.57
CA ALA A 90 15.39 -7.67 17.63
C ALA A 90 14.10 -8.22 17.01
N PHE A 91 12.94 -7.62 17.30
CA PHE A 91 11.67 -7.98 16.69
C PHE A 91 11.61 -7.60 15.21
N GLU A 92 12.27 -6.50 14.80
CA GLU A 92 12.39 -6.13 13.40
C GLU A 92 13.17 -7.19 12.60
N ARG A 93 14.26 -7.75 13.18
CA ARG A 93 14.98 -8.90 12.59
C ARG A 93 14.09 -10.12 12.43
N ASP A 94 13.35 -10.51 13.47
CA ASP A 94 12.42 -11.65 13.41
C ASP A 94 11.37 -11.45 12.30
N VAL A 95 10.87 -10.23 12.14
CA VAL A 95 9.92 -9.88 11.07
C VAL A 95 10.55 -10.07 9.70
N ILE A 96 11.77 -9.56 9.49
CA ILE A 96 12.49 -9.72 8.23
C ILE A 96 12.76 -11.20 7.95
N GLU A 97 13.23 -11.97 8.93
CA GLU A 97 13.49 -13.41 8.83
C GLU A 97 12.22 -14.21 8.46
N TYR A 98 11.08 -13.83 9.01
CA TYR A 98 9.81 -14.46 8.67
C TYR A 98 9.37 -14.17 7.24
N PHE A 99 9.48 -12.91 6.81
CA PHE A 99 8.95 -12.49 5.50
C PHE A 99 9.91 -12.77 4.34
N ALA A 100 11.21 -12.73 4.52
CA ALA A 100 12.20 -12.92 3.45
C ALA A 100 11.96 -14.18 2.62
N PRO A 101 11.79 -15.39 3.19
CA PRO A 101 11.55 -16.61 2.41
C PRO A 101 10.19 -16.61 1.69
N LEU A 102 9.19 -15.84 2.17
CA LEU A 102 7.90 -15.70 1.48
C LEU A 102 8.06 -14.98 0.14
N TYR A 103 9.05 -14.08 0.05
CA TYR A 103 9.39 -13.36 -1.19
C TYR A 103 10.62 -13.98 -1.90
N GLY A 104 11.00 -15.22 -1.57
CA GLY A 104 12.05 -15.97 -2.25
C GLY A 104 13.47 -15.50 -1.97
N PHE A 105 13.70 -14.70 -0.93
CA PHE A 105 15.04 -14.35 -0.47
C PHE A 105 15.60 -15.45 0.44
N ASP A 106 16.91 -15.70 0.34
CA ASP A 106 17.64 -16.53 1.30
C ASP A 106 18.04 -15.70 2.51
N HIS A 107 18.03 -16.29 3.70
CA HIS A 107 18.39 -15.61 4.96
C HIS A 107 19.79 -14.95 4.92
N ASP A 108 20.76 -15.62 4.28
CA ASP A 108 22.13 -15.12 4.18
C ASP A 108 22.31 -14.06 3.09
N ASN A 109 21.31 -13.87 2.23
CA ASN A 109 21.37 -12.95 1.09
C ASN A 109 20.24 -11.92 1.08
N VAL A 110 19.72 -11.56 2.22
CA VAL A 110 18.69 -10.54 2.36
C VAL A 110 19.12 -9.44 3.33
N TRP A 111 18.69 -8.24 3.04
CA TRP A 111 18.62 -7.13 3.98
C TRP A 111 17.24 -6.51 3.90
N GLY A 112 16.76 -5.96 5.02
CA GLY A 112 15.44 -5.34 5.02
C GLY A 112 15.19 -4.50 6.25
N ILE A 113 14.08 -3.74 6.20
CA ILE A 113 13.58 -2.90 7.30
C ILE A 113 12.04 -2.91 7.34
N VAL A 114 11.51 -2.65 8.53
CA VAL A 114 10.11 -2.21 8.69
C VAL A 114 10.04 -0.72 8.39
N THR A 115 9.26 -0.35 7.38
CA THR A 115 9.13 1.01 6.86
C THR A 115 7.89 1.71 7.39
N HIS A 116 7.85 3.06 7.30
CA HIS A 116 6.68 3.84 7.68
C HIS A 116 5.47 3.68 6.74
N SER A 117 5.68 3.15 5.53
CA SER A 117 4.62 2.85 4.54
C SER A 117 5.21 2.13 3.34
N GLY A 118 4.35 1.67 2.40
CA GLY A 118 4.80 1.21 1.09
C GLY A 118 5.53 2.29 0.30
N THR A 119 5.12 3.56 0.42
CA THR A 119 5.84 4.70 -0.20
C THR A 119 7.26 4.84 0.35
N ASP A 120 7.47 4.64 1.64
CA ASP A 120 8.81 4.64 2.23
C ASP A 120 9.64 3.44 1.73
N GLY A 121 9.02 2.27 1.61
CA GLY A 121 9.65 1.10 0.97
C GLY A 121 10.06 1.39 -0.49
N ASN A 122 9.18 1.98 -1.29
CA ASN A 122 9.49 2.39 -2.67
C ASN A 122 10.59 3.48 -2.71
N SER A 123 10.63 4.38 -1.71
CA SER A 123 11.71 5.37 -1.60
C SER A 123 13.07 4.71 -1.44
N HIS A 124 13.15 3.69 -0.56
CA HIS A 124 14.37 2.88 -0.42
C HIS A 124 14.69 2.11 -1.69
N GLY A 125 13.69 1.50 -2.35
CA GLY A 125 13.89 0.77 -3.60
C GLY A 125 14.51 1.63 -4.70
N ILE A 126 14.00 2.85 -4.89
CA ILE A 126 14.52 3.79 -5.89
C ILE A 126 15.90 4.33 -5.49
N TYR A 127 16.08 4.72 -4.22
CA TYR A 127 17.35 5.26 -3.71
C TYR A 127 18.46 4.21 -3.75
N PHE A 128 18.19 3.01 -3.27
CA PHE A 128 19.17 1.92 -3.27
C PHE A 128 19.50 1.48 -4.70
N GLY A 129 18.48 1.40 -5.57
CA GLY A 129 18.67 1.06 -6.98
C GLY A 129 19.51 2.08 -7.73
N ALA A 130 19.25 3.38 -7.50
CA ALA A 130 20.01 4.46 -8.14
C ALA A 130 21.48 4.45 -7.70
N ASN A 131 21.76 4.32 -6.41
CA ASN A 131 23.12 4.24 -5.87
C ASN A 131 23.85 2.97 -6.35
N TYR A 132 23.19 1.81 -6.29
CA TYR A 132 23.71 0.53 -6.75
C TYR A 132 24.15 0.59 -8.21
N LEU A 133 23.29 1.13 -9.08
CA LEU A 133 23.60 1.27 -10.51
C LEU A 133 24.72 2.29 -10.74
N LYS A 134 24.70 3.43 -10.04
CA LYS A 134 25.75 4.44 -10.13
C LYS A 134 27.09 3.90 -9.66
N ASN A 135 27.13 3.15 -8.57
CA ASN A 135 28.37 2.57 -8.06
C ASN A 135 28.95 1.51 -9.01
N LYS A 136 28.09 0.71 -9.65
CA LYS A 136 28.53 -0.32 -10.63
C LYS A 136 28.95 0.25 -11.97
N THR A 137 28.34 1.34 -12.43
CA THR A 137 28.54 1.83 -13.82
C THR A 137 29.18 3.20 -13.90
N GLN A 138 29.27 3.94 -12.80
CA GLN A 138 29.66 5.37 -12.71
C GLN A 138 28.71 6.29 -13.51
N LEU A 139 27.51 5.82 -13.87
CA LEU A 139 26.49 6.55 -14.62
C LEU A 139 25.20 6.68 -13.81
N ALA A 140 24.51 7.81 -13.94
CA ALA A 140 23.18 7.98 -13.38
C ALA A 140 22.17 7.11 -14.15
N PRO A 141 21.30 6.34 -13.46
CA PRO A 141 20.30 5.51 -14.12
C PRO A 141 19.17 6.34 -14.74
N VAL A 142 18.43 5.69 -15.64
CA VAL A 142 17.11 6.12 -16.08
C VAL A 142 16.07 5.25 -15.40
N VAL A 143 15.03 5.87 -14.81
CA VAL A 143 13.91 5.16 -14.17
C VAL A 143 12.83 4.90 -15.19
N TYR A 144 12.35 3.66 -15.25
CA TYR A 144 11.24 3.22 -16.11
C TYR A 144 10.08 2.77 -15.23
N VAL A 145 8.92 3.37 -15.40
CA VAL A 145 7.73 3.10 -14.59
C VAL A 145 6.47 3.22 -15.45
N SER A 146 5.48 2.35 -15.22
CA SER A 146 4.19 2.41 -15.90
C SER A 146 3.42 3.69 -15.55
N ASP A 147 2.67 4.23 -16.49
CA ASP A 147 1.74 5.36 -16.28
C ASP A 147 0.54 4.99 -15.38
N GLU A 148 0.25 3.70 -15.17
CA GLU A 148 -0.73 3.18 -14.23
C GLU A 148 -0.13 2.79 -12.86
N ALA A 149 1.19 2.92 -12.67
CA ALA A 149 1.83 2.68 -11.38
C ALA A 149 1.36 3.69 -10.32
N HIS A 150 1.56 3.36 -9.05
CA HIS A 150 1.21 4.28 -7.98
C HIS A 150 1.99 5.61 -8.12
N TYR A 151 1.28 6.72 -8.03
CA TYR A 151 1.83 8.08 -8.24
C TYR A 151 3.05 8.40 -7.36
N SER A 152 3.24 7.69 -6.23
CA SER A 152 4.40 7.88 -5.37
C SER A 152 5.71 7.58 -6.09
N ASN A 153 5.74 6.57 -6.98
CA ASN A 153 6.96 6.18 -7.69
C ASN A 153 7.48 7.32 -8.58
N MET A 154 6.59 7.99 -9.29
CA MET A 154 6.92 9.18 -10.11
C MET A 154 7.42 10.33 -9.24
N ARG A 155 6.72 10.59 -8.11
CA ARG A 155 7.12 11.64 -7.16
C ARG A 155 8.48 11.36 -6.52
N LEU A 156 8.76 10.10 -6.18
CA LEU A 156 10.02 9.69 -5.56
C LEU A 156 11.20 9.79 -6.54
N ALA A 157 11.01 9.40 -7.80
CA ALA A 157 12.02 9.59 -8.84
C ALA A 157 12.34 11.07 -9.05
N HIS A 158 11.30 11.92 -9.11
CA HIS A 158 11.46 13.38 -9.18
C HIS A 158 12.18 13.95 -7.96
N LEU A 159 11.79 13.53 -6.74
CA LEU A 159 12.42 13.99 -5.49
C LEU A 159 13.92 13.66 -5.45
N GLN A 160 14.32 12.53 -6.01
CA GLN A 160 15.70 12.08 -6.07
C GLN A 160 16.44 12.63 -7.31
N ASN A 161 15.80 13.52 -8.07
CA ASN A 161 16.36 14.14 -9.29
C ASN A 161 16.84 13.12 -10.33
N LEU A 162 16.10 12.03 -10.52
CA LEU A 162 16.37 10.97 -11.49
C LEU A 162 15.61 11.23 -12.80
N GLU A 163 16.28 11.00 -13.93
CA GLU A 163 15.60 10.96 -15.23
C GLU A 163 14.60 9.82 -15.24
N MET A 164 13.35 10.07 -15.66
CA MET A 164 12.28 9.09 -15.66
C MET A 164 11.58 9.03 -17.02
N LYS A 165 11.27 7.81 -17.45
CA LYS A 165 10.44 7.51 -18.62
C LYS A 165 9.14 6.88 -18.13
N LEU A 166 8.01 7.51 -18.45
CA LEU A 166 6.68 6.91 -18.27
C LEU A 166 6.41 5.97 -19.44
N ILE A 167 6.15 4.72 -19.13
CA ILE A 167 5.86 3.68 -20.09
C ILE A 167 4.35 3.50 -20.17
N LYS A 168 3.81 3.49 -21.37
CA LYS A 168 2.37 3.29 -21.59
C LYS A 168 1.92 1.91 -21.12
N SER A 169 0.70 1.88 -20.57
CA SER A 169 0.02 0.66 -20.18
C SER A 169 -1.00 0.22 -21.23
N ASP A 170 -1.32 -1.07 -21.24
CA ASP A 170 -2.47 -1.60 -21.97
C ASP A 170 -3.80 -1.14 -21.32
N ALA A 171 -4.93 -1.44 -21.98
CA ALA A 171 -6.24 -1.08 -21.45
C ALA A 171 -6.48 -1.63 -20.04
N MET A 172 -5.90 -2.79 -19.69
CA MET A 172 -6.03 -3.39 -18.36
C MET A 172 -5.04 -2.83 -17.33
N GLY A 173 -4.13 -1.93 -17.73
CA GLY A 173 -3.21 -1.21 -16.84
C GLY A 173 -1.86 -1.90 -16.63
N ARG A 174 -1.45 -2.83 -17.50
CA ARG A 174 -0.13 -3.49 -17.47
C ARG A 174 0.85 -2.71 -18.36
N MET A 175 2.08 -2.56 -17.92
CA MET A 175 3.16 -1.97 -18.73
C MET A 175 3.27 -2.70 -20.08
N ILE A 176 3.23 -1.96 -21.18
CA ILE A 176 3.36 -2.51 -22.54
C ILE A 176 4.84 -2.78 -22.82
N PRO A 177 5.23 -4.06 -23.06
CA PRO A 177 6.63 -4.45 -23.27
C PRO A 177 7.31 -3.69 -24.43
N GLU A 178 6.61 -3.51 -25.55
CA GLU A 178 7.11 -2.81 -26.74
C GLU A 178 7.34 -1.30 -26.47
N GLU A 179 6.56 -0.71 -25.57
CA GLU A 179 6.78 0.70 -25.18
C GLU A 179 7.97 0.84 -24.23
N LEU A 180 8.21 -0.15 -23.35
CA LEU A 180 9.45 -0.20 -22.58
C LEU A 180 10.66 -0.29 -23.52
N GLU A 181 10.65 -1.22 -24.47
CA GLU A 181 11.76 -1.43 -25.41
C GLU A 181 12.10 -0.17 -26.18
N LYS A 182 11.09 0.54 -26.71
CA LYS A 182 11.29 1.83 -27.41
C LYS A 182 11.84 2.93 -26.53
N ALA A 183 11.55 2.91 -25.23
CA ALA A 183 11.95 3.94 -24.28
C ALA A 183 13.36 3.72 -23.71
N LEU A 184 13.95 2.52 -23.85
CA LEU A 184 15.27 2.20 -23.32
C LEU A 184 16.33 3.14 -23.88
N VAL A 185 17.19 3.66 -22.98
CA VAL A 185 18.27 4.57 -23.34
C VAL A 185 19.58 3.80 -23.38
N ALA A 186 20.16 3.63 -24.58
CA ALA A 186 21.42 2.93 -24.77
C ALA A 186 22.55 3.58 -23.94
N ASN A 187 23.45 2.75 -23.44
CA ASN A 187 24.61 3.16 -22.62
C ASN A 187 24.25 3.85 -21.29
N ARG A 188 23.01 3.69 -20.82
CA ARG A 188 22.58 4.18 -19.51
C ARG A 188 22.04 3.00 -18.68
N PRO A 189 22.37 2.89 -17.37
CA PRO A 189 21.80 1.84 -16.54
C PRO A 189 20.30 2.05 -16.36
N ALA A 190 19.56 0.95 -16.27
CA ALA A 190 18.11 0.96 -16.15
C ALA A 190 17.65 0.61 -14.74
N LEU A 191 16.85 1.49 -14.11
CA LEU A 191 16.09 1.21 -12.92
C LEU A 191 14.64 1.03 -13.34
N ILE A 192 14.12 -0.20 -13.28
CA ILE A 192 12.72 -0.47 -13.61
C ILE A 192 11.91 -0.71 -12.34
N ILE A 193 10.71 -0.14 -12.30
CA ILE A 193 9.74 -0.32 -11.23
C ILE A 193 8.54 -1.09 -11.77
N TYR A 194 8.38 -2.32 -11.31
CA TYR A 194 7.23 -3.16 -11.66
C TYR A 194 6.07 -2.90 -10.72
N ALA A 195 4.89 -2.72 -11.28
CA ALA A 195 3.65 -2.68 -10.51
C ALA A 195 3.12 -4.10 -10.26
N MET A 196 3.17 -4.54 -9.01
CA MET A 196 2.51 -5.75 -8.54
C MET A 196 1.17 -5.39 -7.92
N GLY A 197 0.22 -5.05 -8.78
CA GLY A 197 -1.08 -4.48 -8.45
C GLY A 197 -1.14 -2.97 -8.65
N SER A 198 -1.41 -2.50 -9.90
CA SER A 198 -1.60 -1.08 -10.19
C SER A 198 -2.77 -0.50 -9.38
N THR A 199 -2.70 0.79 -9.04
CA THR A 199 -3.56 1.41 -8.01
C THR A 199 -5.04 1.34 -8.34
N PHE A 200 -5.44 1.59 -9.59
CA PHE A 200 -6.86 1.66 -9.95
C PHE A 200 -7.41 0.36 -10.51
N LYS A 201 -6.66 -0.32 -11.38
CA LYS A 201 -7.12 -1.51 -12.09
C LYS A 201 -6.61 -2.82 -11.48
N GLY A 202 -5.67 -2.75 -10.52
CA GLY A 202 -5.07 -3.94 -9.91
C GLY A 202 -4.30 -4.80 -10.92
N ALA A 203 -3.63 -4.19 -11.88
CA ALA A 203 -2.85 -4.87 -12.90
C ALA A 203 -1.50 -5.34 -12.35
N ILE A 204 -1.00 -6.44 -12.88
CA ILE A 204 0.34 -6.97 -12.59
C ILE A 204 1.16 -6.88 -13.87
N ASP A 205 2.31 -6.21 -13.81
CA ASP A 205 3.24 -6.14 -14.92
C ASP A 205 3.83 -7.52 -15.24
N ASP A 206 3.98 -7.85 -16.52
CA ASP A 206 4.57 -9.10 -16.98
C ASP A 206 6.10 -9.06 -16.84
N MET A 207 6.57 -9.32 -15.59
CA MET A 207 8.00 -9.27 -15.28
C MET A 207 8.84 -10.23 -16.11
N GLU A 208 8.31 -11.37 -16.53
CA GLU A 208 9.07 -12.34 -17.35
C GLU A 208 9.34 -11.74 -18.73
N THR A 209 8.34 -11.23 -19.41
CA THR A 209 8.47 -10.58 -20.72
C THR A 209 9.35 -9.32 -20.64
N LEU A 210 9.11 -8.47 -19.63
CA LEU A 210 9.87 -7.23 -19.44
C LEU A 210 11.35 -7.52 -19.12
N ASN A 211 11.65 -8.55 -18.30
CA ASN A 211 13.00 -9.00 -18.04
C ASN A 211 13.69 -9.57 -19.30
N ALA A 212 12.97 -10.32 -20.14
CA ALA A 212 13.51 -10.83 -21.40
C ALA A 212 13.90 -9.69 -22.37
N ILE A 213 13.15 -8.58 -22.36
CA ILE A 213 13.52 -7.35 -23.10
C ILE A 213 14.83 -6.78 -22.56
N LEU A 214 14.90 -6.54 -21.25
CA LEU A 214 16.10 -5.97 -20.63
C LEU A 214 17.34 -6.83 -20.84
N ASP A 215 17.20 -8.16 -20.81
CA ASP A 215 18.31 -9.10 -20.99
C ASP A 215 18.89 -9.11 -22.41
N ARG A 216 18.09 -8.82 -23.44
CA ARG A 216 18.58 -8.78 -24.85
C ARG A 216 19.20 -7.43 -25.22
N HIS A 217 18.99 -6.37 -24.42
CA HIS A 217 19.57 -5.06 -24.61
C HIS A 217 20.95 -4.95 -23.94
N THR A 218 21.96 -5.62 -24.52
CA THR A 218 23.32 -5.73 -23.97
C THR A 218 24.05 -4.37 -23.92
N GLU A 219 23.56 -3.35 -24.60
CA GLU A 219 24.02 -1.98 -24.51
C GLU A 219 23.60 -1.27 -23.21
N ILE A 220 22.68 -1.85 -22.43
CA ILE A 220 22.32 -1.37 -21.08
C ILE A 220 23.36 -1.92 -20.09
N PRO A 221 24.21 -1.09 -19.49
CA PRO A 221 25.38 -1.56 -18.75
C PRO A 221 25.03 -2.28 -17.43
N ALA A 222 23.87 -1.98 -16.83
CA ALA A 222 23.34 -2.67 -15.66
C ALA A 222 21.85 -2.39 -15.51
N VAL A 223 21.15 -3.33 -14.90
CA VAL A 223 19.69 -3.23 -14.61
C VAL A 223 19.46 -3.46 -13.12
N TYR A 224 18.57 -2.66 -12.54
CA TYR A 224 18.03 -2.86 -11.21
C TYR A 224 16.50 -2.90 -11.29
N ARG A 225 15.90 -3.91 -10.66
CA ARG A 225 14.48 -4.20 -10.69
C ARG A 225 13.89 -4.05 -9.31
N HIS A 226 12.98 -3.10 -9.16
CA HIS A 226 12.21 -2.88 -7.93
C HIS A 226 10.76 -3.29 -8.15
N VAL A 227 10.16 -3.99 -7.19
CA VAL A 227 8.75 -4.38 -7.23
C VAL A 227 7.96 -3.57 -6.22
N ASP A 228 7.08 -2.70 -6.70
CA ASP A 228 6.04 -2.09 -5.89
C ASP A 228 4.90 -3.09 -5.72
N ALA A 229 4.96 -3.84 -4.62
CA ALA A 229 3.98 -4.85 -4.24
C ALA A 229 3.12 -4.41 -3.05
N ALA A 230 2.85 -3.12 -2.93
CA ALA A 230 2.23 -2.51 -1.76
C ALA A 230 0.95 -3.23 -1.28
N LEU A 231 0.08 -3.69 -2.18
CA LEU A 231 -1.11 -4.47 -1.82
C LEU A 231 -0.91 -5.97 -2.08
N PHE A 232 -0.51 -6.33 -3.30
CA PHE A 232 -0.50 -7.74 -3.73
C PHE A 232 0.62 -8.54 -3.07
N GLY A 233 1.73 -7.89 -2.70
CA GLY A 233 2.75 -8.49 -1.86
C GLY A 233 2.24 -8.97 -0.50
N GLY A 234 1.15 -8.39 0.01
CA GLY A 234 0.53 -8.82 1.26
C GLY A 234 -0.15 -10.18 1.15
N TYR A 235 -0.87 -10.48 0.07
CA TYR A 235 -1.67 -11.70 -0.03
C TYR A 235 -1.15 -12.76 -1.00
N LEU A 236 -0.47 -12.39 -2.09
CA LEU A 236 0.04 -13.37 -3.07
C LEU A 236 0.94 -14.45 -2.47
N PRO A 237 1.82 -14.16 -1.48
CA PRO A 237 2.63 -15.20 -0.83
C PRO A 237 1.81 -16.32 -0.18
N PHE A 238 0.54 -16.07 0.13
CA PHE A 238 -0.38 -16.99 0.79
C PHE A 238 -1.36 -17.66 -0.18
N THR A 239 -1.08 -17.58 -1.48
CA THR A 239 -1.86 -18.22 -2.55
C THR A 239 -1.00 -19.21 -3.33
N GLU A 240 -1.59 -19.95 -4.27
CA GLU A 240 -0.87 -20.79 -5.24
C GLU A 240 0.03 -19.95 -6.18
N HIS A 241 -0.21 -18.63 -6.28
CA HIS A 241 0.52 -17.70 -7.16
C HIS A 241 1.74 -17.05 -6.48
N ARG A 242 2.19 -17.57 -5.35
CA ARG A 242 3.33 -17.04 -4.56
C ARG A 242 4.62 -16.82 -5.37
N GLN A 243 4.80 -17.54 -6.48
CA GLN A 243 5.98 -17.38 -7.33
C GLN A 243 6.05 -15.98 -7.99
N MET A 244 4.91 -15.31 -8.19
CA MET A 244 4.85 -13.97 -8.79
C MET A 244 5.52 -12.89 -7.95
N VAL A 245 5.68 -13.11 -6.65
CA VAL A 245 6.38 -12.20 -5.72
C VAL A 245 7.70 -12.79 -5.23
N SER A 246 8.21 -13.84 -5.88
CA SER A 246 9.48 -14.48 -5.51
C SER A 246 10.65 -13.84 -6.24
N HIS A 247 11.62 -13.31 -5.48
CA HIS A 247 12.89 -12.81 -6.00
C HIS A 247 13.58 -13.82 -6.93
N LYS A 248 13.63 -15.10 -6.53
CA LYS A 248 14.26 -16.16 -7.32
C LYS A 248 13.54 -16.45 -8.63
N ALA A 249 12.21 -16.43 -8.63
CA ALA A 249 11.41 -16.72 -9.82
C ALA A 249 11.37 -15.53 -10.77
N MET A 250 11.16 -14.32 -10.25
CA MET A 250 10.92 -13.11 -11.04
C MET A 250 12.15 -12.22 -11.23
N ARG A 251 13.29 -12.58 -10.61
CA ARG A 251 14.60 -11.93 -10.80
C ARG A 251 14.57 -10.42 -10.57
N PHE A 252 14.07 -9.99 -9.41
CA PHE A 252 14.13 -8.59 -8.98
C PHE A 252 15.12 -8.42 -7.81
N GLU A 253 15.67 -7.23 -7.65
CA GLU A 253 16.64 -6.92 -6.61
C GLU A 253 15.99 -6.46 -5.30
N SER A 254 14.80 -5.85 -5.35
CA SER A 254 14.08 -5.37 -4.15
C SER A 254 12.57 -5.36 -4.31
N ILE A 255 11.87 -5.37 -3.15
CA ILE A 255 10.42 -5.36 -3.07
C ILE A 255 9.95 -4.47 -1.91
N ALA A 256 8.85 -3.74 -2.11
CA ALA A 256 8.17 -2.96 -1.08
C ALA A 256 6.73 -3.42 -0.89
N ILE A 257 6.32 -3.62 0.38
CA ILE A 257 4.99 -4.11 0.76
C ILE A 257 4.39 -3.16 1.81
N SER A 258 3.07 -2.91 1.77
CA SER A 258 2.37 -2.14 2.82
C SER A 258 1.81 -3.04 3.91
N GLY A 259 2.14 -2.75 5.17
CA GLY A 259 1.63 -3.48 6.32
C GLY A 259 0.18 -3.13 6.69
N HIS A 260 -0.21 -1.87 6.45
CA HIS A 260 -1.55 -1.36 6.75
C HIS A 260 -2.64 -1.78 5.74
N LYS A 261 -2.26 -2.48 4.65
CA LYS A 261 -3.21 -3.04 3.68
C LYS A 261 -3.64 -4.45 4.12
N PHE A 262 -3.17 -5.48 3.47
CA PHE A 262 -3.60 -6.87 3.74
C PHE A 262 -3.35 -7.31 5.18
N PHE A 263 -2.18 -7.02 5.75
CA PHE A 263 -1.85 -7.48 7.12
C PHE A 263 -2.68 -6.79 8.20
N GLY A 264 -3.30 -5.64 7.91
CA GLY A 264 -4.22 -4.97 8.83
C GLY A 264 -3.54 -4.28 9.99
N ILE A 265 -2.30 -3.82 9.81
CA ILE A 265 -1.70 -2.89 10.77
C ILE A 265 -2.50 -1.58 10.71
N ASP A 266 -2.87 -1.08 11.85
CA ASP A 266 -3.84 0.00 12.05
C ASP A 266 -3.32 1.42 11.72
N SER A 267 -2.07 1.52 11.33
CA SER A 267 -1.40 2.77 10.94
C SER A 267 -0.46 2.54 9.75
N PRO A 268 -0.09 3.59 8.99
CA PRO A 268 0.84 3.43 7.89
C PRO A 268 2.12 2.70 8.31
N SER A 269 2.43 1.63 7.60
CA SER A 269 3.59 0.76 7.83
C SER A 269 3.87 -0.05 6.58
N GLY A 270 5.04 -0.64 6.50
CA GLY A 270 5.43 -1.50 5.39
C GLY A 270 6.70 -2.30 5.68
N LEU A 271 7.12 -3.03 4.66
CA LEU A 271 8.38 -3.76 4.61
C LEU A 271 9.12 -3.37 3.34
N PHE A 272 10.42 -3.21 3.44
CA PHE A 272 11.34 -3.17 2.32
C PHE A 272 12.35 -4.30 2.47
N LEU A 273 12.52 -5.09 1.42
CA LEU A 273 13.51 -6.15 1.34
C LEU A 273 14.35 -5.98 0.08
N CYS A 274 15.64 -6.21 0.17
CA CYS A 274 16.53 -6.26 -0.99
C CYS A 274 17.61 -7.34 -0.81
N THR A 275 18.31 -7.65 -1.91
CA THR A 275 19.48 -8.55 -1.83
C THR A 275 20.60 -7.90 -1.02
N ARG A 276 21.41 -8.72 -0.37
CA ARG A 276 22.58 -8.26 0.39
C ARG A 276 23.57 -7.47 -0.48
N ASP A 277 23.76 -7.89 -1.74
CA ASP A 277 24.60 -7.17 -2.72
C ASP A 277 24.13 -5.72 -2.93
N VAL A 278 22.82 -5.50 -3.00
CA VAL A 278 22.26 -4.14 -3.11
C VAL A 278 22.57 -3.31 -1.88
N TYR A 279 22.35 -3.86 -0.68
CA TYR A 279 22.62 -3.16 0.57
C TYR A 279 24.10 -2.84 0.76
N ASP A 280 24.99 -3.79 0.47
CA ASP A 280 26.43 -3.65 0.65
C ASP A 280 27.05 -2.62 -0.33
N ASN A 281 26.36 -2.34 -1.42
CA ASN A 281 26.73 -1.29 -2.40
C ASN A 281 26.16 0.09 -2.08
N GLN A 282 25.54 0.32 -0.91
CA GLN A 282 25.10 1.64 -0.50
C GLN A 282 26.25 2.44 0.14
N GLU A 283 26.16 3.78 0.04
CA GLU A 283 27.05 4.68 0.75
C GLU A 283 26.92 4.49 2.26
N ASP A 284 28.03 4.43 2.95
CA ASP A 284 28.12 4.07 4.37
C ASP A 284 28.41 5.30 5.23
N PHE A 285 27.48 5.68 6.09
CA PHE A 285 27.64 6.79 7.03
C PHE A 285 27.90 6.24 8.43
N ASN A 286 29.12 6.38 8.94
CA ASN A 286 29.44 6.01 10.31
C ASN A 286 28.82 6.99 11.30
N ILE A 287 27.95 6.47 12.18
CA ILE A 287 27.28 7.24 13.23
C ILE A 287 27.85 6.82 14.58
N THR A 288 28.82 7.59 15.04
CA THR A 288 29.62 7.26 16.23
C THR A 288 28.79 7.02 17.50
N TYR A 289 27.76 7.85 17.75
CA TYR A 289 26.93 7.71 18.97
C TYR A 289 25.95 6.52 18.91
N LEU A 290 25.68 5.98 17.72
CA LEU A 290 24.89 4.75 17.54
C LEU A 290 25.76 3.50 17.48
N ASN A 291 27.08 3.67 17.39
CA ASN A 291 28.04 2.58 17.11
C ASN A 291 27.58 1.72 15.91
N SER A 292 27.04 2.37 14.89
CA SER A 292 26.43 1.72 13.73
C SER A 292 26.72 2.51 12.47
N ASN A 293 26.85 1.80 11.38
CA ASN A 293 26.87 2.36 10.04
C ASN A 293 25.45 2.46 9.51
N MET A 294 25.13 3.58 8.87
CA MET A 294 23.79 3.86 8.38
C MET A 294 23.80 4.03 6.86
N ARG A 295 23.06 3.17 6.19
CA ARG A 295 22.92 3.17 4.72
C ARG A 295 21.50 3.50 4.25
N MET A 296 20.53 3.43 5.17
CA MET A 296 19.12 3.70 4.88
C MET A 296 18.79 5.19 4.94
N ILE A 297 17.65 5.56 4.35
CA ILE A 297 17.19 6.94 4.27
C ILE A 297 16.75 7.47 5.65
N ASN A 298 16.03 6.65 6.43
CA ASN A 298 15.39 7.06 7.66
C ASN A 298 16.31 6.85 8.87
N CYS A 299 16.65 7.94 9.54
CA CYS A 299 17.52 7.91 10.73
C CYS A 299 16.81 7.36 11.97
N SER A 300 15.54 7.70 12.14
CA SER A 300 14.68 7.20 13.23
C SER A 300 13.45 6.54 12.63
N ARG A 301 13.09 5.39 13.17
CA ARG A 301 11.92 4.62 12.73
C ARG A 301 11.02 4.28 13.89
N ASP A 302 9.72 4.15 13.61
CA ASP A 302 8.72 3.74 14.59
C ASP A 302 9.02 2.31 15.10
N ALA A 303 9.41 2.19 16.36
CA ALA A 303 9.73 0.90 16.97
C ALA A 303 8.48 0.11 17.40
N VAL A 304 7.28 0.68 17.33
CA VAL A 304 6.04 -0.04 17.62
C VAL A 304 5.58 -0.87 16.40
N GLN A 305 5.90 -0.44 15.18
CA GLN A 305 5.52 -1.18 13.98
C GLN A 305 6.12 -2.58 13.90
N PRO A 306 7.42 -2.81 14.18
CA PRO A 306 7.97 -4.16 14.27
C PRO A 306 7.27 -5.04 15.29
N LEU A 307 6.88 -4.49 16.44
CA LEU A 307 6.15 -5.22 17.48
C LEU A 307 4.76 -5.65 16.98
N LYS A 308 4.05 -4.78 16.24
CA LYS A 308 2.75 -5.11 15.63
C LYS A 308 2.89 -6.20 14.56
N PHE A 309 3.89 -6.12 13.68
CA PHE A 309 4.16 -7.17 12.70
C PHE A 309 4.47 -8.50 13.38
N TRP A 310 5.36 -8.49 14.36
CA TRP A 310 5.74 -9.67 15.13
C TRP A 310 4.53 -10.30 15.83
N TRP A 311 3.67 -9.46 16.44
CA TRP A 311 2.42 -9.90 17.06
C TRP A 311 1.50 -10.59 16.05
N LEU A 312 1.30 -10.00 14.89
CA LEU A 312 0.44 -10.54 13.85
C LEU A 312 0.99 -11.85 13.25
N ILE A 313 2.30 -11.98 13.12
CA ILE A 313 2.96 -13.24 12.70
C ILE A 313 2.55 -14.39 13.65
N HIS A 314 2.51 -14.14 14.95
CA HIS A 314 2.19 -15.15 15.96
C HIS A 314 0.68 -15.32 16.20
N LYS A 315 -0.10 -14.25 16.09
CA LYS A 315 -1.56 -14.27 16.34
C LYS A 315 -2.35 -14.76 15.13
N VAL A 316 -1.96 -14.34 13.94
CA VAL A 316 -2.63 -14.68 12.67
C VAL A 316 -1.86 -15.81 11.97
N GLY A 317 -0.61 -15.55 11.64
CA GLY A 317 0.28 -16.53 11.01
C GLY A 317 -0.13 -16.95 9.61
N LYS A 318 0.68 -17.85 9.04
CA LYS A 318 0.56 -18.26 7.64
C LYS A 318 -0.80 -18.89 7.33
N GLU A 319 -1.32 -19.77 8.19
CA GLU A 319 -2.55 -20.51 7.94
C GLU A 319 -3.76 -19.58 7.84
N LYS A 320 -3.91 -18.66 8.80
CA LYS A 320 -5.03 -17.72 8.80
C LYS A 320 -4.92 -16.71 7.67
N TRP A 321 -3.70 -16.22 7.34
CA TRP A 321 -3.48 -15.37 6.17
C TRP A 321 -3.82 -16.10 4.86
N THR A 322 -3.48 -17.38 4.73
CA THR A 322 -3.87 -18.19 3.57
C THR A 322 -5.39 -18.24 3.43
N LYS A 323 -6.10 -18.50 4.53
CA LYS A 323 -7.57 -18.50 4.52
C LYS A 323 -8.16 -17.11 4.18
N GLN A 324 -7.59 -16.05 4.74
CA GLN A 324 -8.02 -14.68 4.42
C GLN A 324 -7.80 -14.33 2.95
N ALA A 325 -6.66 -14.70 2.37
CA ALA A 325 -6.37 -14.51 0.95
C ALA A 325 -7.36 -15.28 0.06
N SER A 326 -7.62 -16.56 0.37
CA SER A 326 -8.61 -17.37 -0.36
C SER A 326 -10.00 -16.74 -0.31
N ASN A 327 -10.50 -16.41 0.88
CA ASN A 327 -11.81 -15.78 1.05
C ASN A 327 -11.91 -14.47 0.28
N MET A 328 -10.86 -13.66 0.29
CA MET A 328 -10.80 -12.38 -0.43
C MET A 328 -10.91 -12.59 -1.95
N MET A 329 -10.19 -13.58 -2.50
CA MET A 329 -10.26 -13.91 -3.93
C MET A 329 -11.64 -14.49 -4.31
N GLU A 330 -12.23 -15.33 -3.46
CA GLU A 330 -13.60 -15.83 -3.64
C GLU A 330 -14.63 -14.71 -3.65
N CYS A 331 -14.53 -13.74 -2.73
CA CYS A 331 -15.40 -12.58 -2.69
C CYS A 331 -15.20 -11.67 -3.93
N THR A 332 -13.96 -11.58 -4.44
CA THR A 332 -13.68 -10.84 -5.68
C THR A 332 -14.37 -11.47 -6.89
N ALA A 333 -14.23 -12.78 -7.04
CA ALA A 333 -14.92 -13.52 -8.09
C ALA A 333 -16.45 -13.41 -7.96
N TYR A 334 -16.95 -13.49 -6.74
CA TYR A 334 -18.38 -13.31 -6.45
C TYR A 334 -18.89 -11.92 -6.83
N LEU A 335 -18.17 -10.85 -6.45
CA LEU A 335 -18.54 -9.49 -6.83
C LEU A 335 -18.61 -9.34 -8.36
N LYS A 336 -17.59 -9.82 -9.08
CA LYS A 336 -17.57 -9.79 -10.54
C LYS A 336 -18.77 -10.54 -11.14
N GLN A 337 -19.05 -11.74 -10.64
CA GLN A 337 -20.20 -12.55 -11.07
C GLN A 337 -21.54 -11.81 -10.84
N GLN A 338 -21.72 -11.17 -9.68
CA GLN A 338 -22.93 -10.45 -9.36
C GLN A 338 -23.13 -9.19 -10.25
N LEU A 339 -22.03 -8.47 -10.55
CA LEU A 339 -22.07 -7.34 -11.50
C LEU A 339 -22.47 -7.80 -12.91
N ASP A 340 -21.92 -8.93 -13.38
CA ASP A 340 -22.28 -9.51 -14.67
C ASP A 340 -23.74 -9.94 -14.71
N ALA A 341 -24.26 -10.54 -13.64
CA ALA A 341 -25.65 -10.99 -13.52
C ALA A 341 -26.67 -9.84 -13.64
N ILE A 342 -26.28 -8.62 -13.30
CA ILE A 342 -27.10 -7.41 -13.49
C ILE A 342 -26.73 -6.63 -14.75
N SER A 343 -25.86 -7.19 -15.61
CA SER A 343 -25.34 -6.53 -16.81
C SER A 343 -24.66 -5.17 -16.54
N TRP A 344 -24.05 -5.00 -15.36
CA TRP A 344 -23.27 -3.82 -15.03
C TRP A 344 -21.84 -3.98 -15.56
N PRO A 345 -21.36 -3.11 -16.47
CA PRO A 345 -20.05 -3.27 -17.07
C PRO A 345 -18.93 -3.23 -16.01
N ALA A 346 -18.20 -4.32 -15.88
CA ALA A 346 -17.17 -4.50 -14.86
C ALA A 346 -16.03 -5.37 -15.36
N TRP A 347 -14.82 -5.12 -14.85
CA TRP A 347 -13.59 -5.81 -15.24
C TRP A 347 -12.75 -6.11 -14.01
N VAL A 348 -11.94 -7.15 -14.11
CA VAL A 348 -10.99 -7.57 -13.08
C VAL A 348 -9.75 -8.16 -13.76
N ASN A 349 -8.57 -7.80 -13.29
CA ASN A 349 -7.33 -8.41 -13.74
C ASN A 349 -7.13 -9.80 -13.11
N THR A 350 -6.38 -10.65 -13.77
CA THR A 350 -5.99 -11.97 -13.24
C THR A 350 -5.26 -11.79 -11.91
N TYR A 351 -5.62 -12.59 -10.90
CA TYR A 351 -5.08 -12.58 -9.54
C TYR A 351 -5.33 -11.29 -8.74
N SER A 352 -6.11 -10.36 -9.27
CA SER A 352 -6.45 -9.11 -8.62
C SER A 352 -7.60 -9.27 -7.65
N ASN A 353 -7.54 -8.55 -6.54
CA ASN A 353 -8.66 -8.33 -5.62
C ASN A 353 -9.39 -7.00 -5.89
N THR A 354 -9.08 -6.33 -7.01
CA THR A 354 -9.68 -5.07 -7.42
C THR A 354 -10.61 -5.29 -8.60
N VAL A 355 -11.89 -4.99 -8.41
CA VAL A 355 -12.90 -5.00 -9.49
C VAL A 355 -13.22 -3.56 -9.84
N PHE A 356 -12.95 -3.14 -11.07
CA PHE A 356 -13.31 -1.82 -11.57
C PHE A 356 -14.50 -1.92 -12.54
N PHE A 357 -15.34 -0.89 -12.55
CA PHE A 357 -16.61 -0.93 -13.26
C PHE A 357 -17.08 0.47 -13.62
N ARG A 358 -18.12 0.56 -14.47
CA ARG A 358 -18.80 1.82 -14.83
C ARG A 358 -19.31 2.49 -13.56
N ARG A 359 -18.92 3.76 -13.37
CA ARG A 359 -19.23 4.52 -12.17
C ARG A 359 -20.73 4.67 -11.97
N PRO A 360 -21.26 4.29 -10.79
CA PRO A 360 -22.66 4.55 -10.41
C PRO A 360 -22.88 6.02 -10.03
N SER A 361 -24.08 6.34 -9.53
CA SER A 361 -24.42 7.67 -9.04
C SER A 361 -23.49 8.16 -7.94
N ALA A 362 -23.47 9.48 -7.74
CA ALA A 362 -22.71 10.12 -6.67
C ALA A 362 -23.11 9.60 -5.30
N ASP A 363 -24.37 9.26 -5.08
CA ASP A 363 -24.90 8.73 -3.81
C ASP A 363 -24.32 7.34 -3.51
N ILE A 364 -24.28 6.44 -4.47
CA ILE A 364 -23.67 5.11 -4.32
C ILE A 364 -22.15 5.24 -4.11
N VAL A 365 -21.49 6.08 -4.92
CA VAL A 365 -20.04 6.37 -4.76
C VAL A 365 -19.73 6.86 -3.35
N SER A 366 -20.53 7.76 -2.82
CA SER A 366 -20.36 8.30 -1.45
C SER A 366 -20.67 7.25 -0.38
N THR A 367 -21.81 6.53 -0.50
CA THR A 367 -22.24 5.52 0.47
C THR A 367 -21.22 4.40 0.62
N TYR A 368 -20.66 3.92 -0.49
CA TYR A 368 -19.69 2.82 -0.49
C TYR A 368 -18.24 3.29 -0.53
N THR A 369 -18.00 4.59 -0.38
CA THR A 369 -16.66 5.21 -0.37
C THR A 369 -15.81 4.72 -1.56
N LEU A 370 -16.39 4.70 -2.78
CA LEU A 370 -15.73 4.16 -3.96
C LEU A 370 -14.67 5.13 -4.48
N ALA A 371 -13.53 4.61 -4.88
CA ALA A 371 -12.54 5.40 -5.60
C ALA A 371 -13.00 5.62 -7.05
N LYS A 372 -12.71 6.80 -7.59
CA LYS A 372 -13.13 7.24 -8.92
C LYS A 372 -11.96 7.22 -9.89
N GLY A 373 -12.23 6.81 -11.13
CA GLY A 373 -11.29 6.86 -12.24
C GLY A 373 -11.98 7.29 -13.54
N TYR A 374 -11.18 7.41 -14.58
CA TYR A 374 -11.63 7.70 -15.93
C TYR A 374 -10.75 6.97 -16.94
N ASP A 375 -11.36 6.27 -17.91
CA ASP A 375 -10.64 5.63 -19.01
C ASP A 375 -11.57 5.46 -20.22
N GLU A 376 -11.16 6.03 -21.36
CA GLU A 376 -11.92 5.99 -22.61
C GLU A 376 -12.08 4.57 -23.17
N ASN A 377 -11.11 3.68 -22.94
CA ASN A 377 -11.17 2.28 -23.36
C ASN A 377 -12.35 1.53 -22.73
N PHE A 378 -12.82 2.00 -21.57
CA PHE A 378 -13.97 1.42 -20.87
C PHE A 378 -15.20 2.33 -20.92
N GLY A 379 -15.20 3.34 -21.81
CA GLY A 379 -16.31 4.26 -22.03
C GLY A 379 -16.40 5.42 -21.03
N GLY A 380 -15.31 5.81 -20.40
CA GLY A 380 -15.20 7.03 -19.58
C GLY A 380 -15.15 6.79 -18.07
N ASP A 381 -16.17 7.28 -17.37
CA ASP A 381 -16.22 7.30 -15.90
C ASP A 381 -16.23 5.91 -15.26
N LEU A 382 -15.29 5.65 -14.37
CA LEU A 382 -15.10 4.39 -13.65
C LEU A 382 -15.15 4.59 -12.14
N ALA A 383 -15.42 3.50 -11.44
CA ALA A 383 -15.18 3.33 -10.01
C ALA A 383 -14.58 1.95 -9.76
N HIS A 384 -14.02 1.73 -8.58
CA HIS A 384 -13.60 0.39 -8.19
C HIS A 384 -13.97 0.03 -6.76
N VAL A 385 -14.02 -1.27 -6.53
CA VAL A 385 -14.00 -1.92 -5.21
C VAL A 385 -12.69 -2.67 -5.07
N VAL A 386 -11.99 -2.44 -3.98
CA VAL A 386 -10.86 -3.28 -3.56
C VAL A 386 -11.38 -4.25 -2.50
N VAL A 387 -11.52 -5.51 -2.88
CA VAL A 387 -12.08 -6.54 -1.99
C VAL A 387 -11.03 -6.88 -0.93
N MET A 388 -11.26 -6.36 0.27
CA MET A 388 -10.45 -6.65 1.46
C MET A 388 -11.22 -7.59 2.40
N GLN A 389 -10.60 -8.02 3.50
CA GLN A 389 -11.17 -9.01 4.43
C GLN A 389 -12.57 -8.65 4.96
N HIS A 390 -12.87 -7.36 5.08
CA HIS A 390 -14.17 -6.86 5.56
C HIS A 390 -15.26 -6.80 4.49
N VAL A 391 -14.92 -7.04 3.21
CA VAL A 391 -15.88 -7.05 2.08
C VAL A 391 -16.43 -8.47 1.93
N THR A 392 -17.49 -8.77 2.65
CA THR A 392 -18.14 -10.09 2.66
C THR A 392 -19.19 -10.25 1.55
N LYS A 393 -19.62 -11.48 1.27
CA LYS A 393 -20.69 -11.75 0.28
C LYS A 393 -21.99 -11.02 0.63
N GLU A 394 -22.34 -10.95 1.91
CA GLU A 394 -23.55 -10.24 2.38
C GLU A 394 -23.46 -8.72 2.09
N LYS A 395 -22.29 -8.12 2.28
CA LYS A 395 -22.07 -6.70 1.94
C LYS A 395 -22.04 -6.47 0.43
N ILE A 396 -21.52 -7.43 -0.33
CA ILE A 396 -21.58 -7.40 -1.79
C ILE A 396 -23.04 -7.46 -2.25
N ASP A 397 -23.87 -8.32 -1.67
CA ASP A 397 -25.30 -8.41 -2.01
C ASP A 397 -26.04 -7.09 -1.74
N GLN A 398 -25.71 -6.41 -0.63
CA GLN A 398 -26.27 -5.07 -0.33
C GLN A 398 -25.84 -4.03 -1.38
N PHE A 399 -24.57 -4.05 -1.78
CA PHE A 399 -24.05 -3.18 -2.84
C PHE A 399 -24.74 -3.43 -4.18
N ILE A 400 -24.88 -4.71 -4.58
CA ILE A 400 -25.58 -5.10 -5.81
C ILE A 400 -27.06 -4.70 -5.77
N ALA A 401 -27.72 -4.82 -4.63
CA ALA A 401 -29.11 -4.37 -4.46
C ALA A 401 -29.24 -2.86 -4.68
N ALA A 402 -28.27 -2.07 -4.17
CA ALA A 402 -28.24 -0.62 -4.39
C ALA A 402 -28.05 -0.27 -5.89
N LEU A 403 -27.14 -0.97 -6.59
CA LEU A 403 -26.95 -0.79 -8.04
C LEU A 403 -28.20 -1.16 -8.86
N LYS A 404 -28.90 -2.24 -8.49
CA LYS A 404 -30.18 -2.64 -9.14
C LYS A 404 -31.25 -1.57 -8.97
N ALA A 405 -31.39 -1.01 -7.77
CA ALA A 405 -32.37 0.04 -7.52
C ALA A 405 -32.10 1.29 -8.37
N GLU A 406 -30.84 1.68 -8.55
CA GLU A 406 -30.44 2.78 -9.42
C GLU A 406 -30.73 2.49 -10.91
N SER A 407 -30.38 1.30 -11.41
CA SER A 407 -30.58 0.94 -12.81
C SER A 407 -32.07 0.91 -13.21
N THR A 408 -32.93 0.50 -12.29
CA THR A 408 -34.39 0.52 -12.49
C THR A 408 -34.93 1.94 -12.58
N PHE A 409 -34.38 2.86 -11.80
CA PHE A 409 -34.73 4.28 -11.82
C PHE A 409 -34.28 4.96 -13.13
N THR A 410 -33.06 4.69 -13.58
CA THR A 410 -32.50 5.28 -14.82
C THR A 410 -33.24 4.77 -16.07
N GLN A 411 -33.65 3.51 -16.13
CA GLN A 411 -34.45 2.97 -17.24
C GLN A 411 -35.87 3.57 -17.30
N SER A 412 -36.45 3.91 -16.15
CA SER A 412 -37.76 4.55 -16.09
C SER A 412 -37.76 6.02 -16.56
N VAL A 413 -36.58 6.69 -16.48
CA VAL A 413 -36.39 8.11 -16.85
C VAL A 413 -35.95 8.25 -18.34
N TYR A 414 -35.28 7.23 -18.89
CA TYR A 414 -34.81 7.17 -20.29
C TYR A 414 -35.57 6.11 -21.10
N SER A 415 -36.88 6.20 -21.20
CA SER A 415 -37.60 5.62 -22.37
C SER A 415 -37.42 6.59 -23.51
N PRO A 416 -36.78 6.23 -24.64
CA PRO A 416 -36.78 7.09 -25.81
C PRO A 416 -38.19 7.14 -26.32
N THR A 417 -38.86 8.28 -26.17
CA THR A 417 -40.01 8.61 -27.00
C THR A 417 -39.53 8.54 -28.45
N ALA A 418 -40.11 7.61 -29.18
CA ALA A 418 -39.93 7.47 -30.61
C ALA A 418 -40.15 8.84 -31.28
N ASN A 419 -39.09 9.47 -31.73
CA ASN A 419 -39.19 10.59 -32.63
C ASN A 419 -39.25 10.03 -34.07
N ASN A 420 -40.48 9.90 -34.57
CA ASN A 420 -40.77 9.78 -35.96
C ASN A 420 -40.21 10.97 -36.76
N GLY A 421 -39.44 10.63 -37.74
CA GLY A 421 -39.19 11.29 -39.00
C GLY A 421 -39.16 12.81 -39.06
N VAL A 422 -38.04 13.33 -39.57
CA VAL A 422 -38.05 14.23 -40.74
C VAL A 422 -36.72 14.08 -41.46
N THR A 423 -36.81 13.60 -42.69
CA THR A 423 -35.84 13.74 -43.78
C THR A 423 -35.55 15.21 -44.07
N ARG A 424 -34.23 15.57 -44.08
CA ARG A 424 -33.60 16.33 -45.18
C ARG A 424 -32.09 16.37 -44.98
#